data_d5751b2df954d015c26072d9d567ee61
#
_entry.id   d5751b2df954d015c26072d9d567ee61
#
_cell.length_a   1.000
_cell.length_b   1.000
_cell.length_c   1.000
_cell.angle_alpha   90.00
_cell.angle_beta   90.00
_cell.angle_gamma   90.00
#
_symmetry.space_group_name_H-M   'P 1'
#
loop_
_entity.id
_entity.type
_entity.pdbx_description
1 polymer ?
#
loop_
_entity_poly.entity_id
_entity_poly.type
_entity_poly.pdbx_seq_one_letter_code
_entity_poly.pdbx_strand_id
1 'polypeptide(L)'
;TLPTATAATTSGTITGEEIWSGTVNLNGDILVAEGSKLIVNAGTTVNIPPGNFIDVAGAICIGDTSCGASSGSASNTARFVWSLPSDYTKAGRCYDNSTTYLNNVDAACGSGMIIRSTVDQSLTSLNYAHFENAYGYPIYVQSLSSVQYGALVFDGSSITATGLSFQDINTSNISG
;
A
#
# COMPACT_ATOMS: atom_id res chain seq x y z
N THR A 1 25.04 -6.75 21.35
CA THR A 1 24.76 -5.48 20.68
C THR A 1 23.35 -5.55 20.14
N LEU A 2 22.48 -4.65 20.61
CA LEU A 2 21.16 -4.49 20.01
C LEU A 2 21.35 -4.06 18.54
N PRO A 3 20.60 -4.62 17.59
CA PRO A 3 20.68 -4.15 16.22
C PRO A 3 20.32 -2.66 16.20
N THR A 4 21.19 -1.86 15.61
CA THR A 4 20.91 -0.45 15.39
C THR A 4 19.71 -0.39 14.46
N ALA A 5 18.61 0.22 14.89
CA ALA A 5 17.46 0.43 14.02
C ALA A 5 17.93 1.24 12.81
N THR A 6 17.92 0.63 11.65
CA THR A 6 18.15 1.33 10.40
C THR A 6 17.00 2.31 10.21
N ALA A 7 17.31 3.55 9.84
CA ALA A 7 16.25 4.52 9.54
C ALA A 7 15.38 3.97 8.39
N ALA A 8 14.06 4.09 8.53
CA ALA A 8 13.15 3.62 7.51
C ALA A 8 13.40 4.36 6.18
N THR A 9 13.38 3.62 5.08
CA THR A 9 13.36 4.21 3.73
C THR A 9 12.06 5.00 3.56
N THR A 10 12.18 6.27 3.24
CA THR A 10 11.02 7.18 3.13
C THR A 10 10.59 7.44 1.68
N SER A 11 11.42 7.04 0.71
CA SER A 11 11.11 7.03 -0.73
C SER A 11 12.10 6.17 -1.49
N GLY A 12 11.70 5.67 -2.66
CA GLY A 12 12.54 4.88 -3.55
C GLY A 12 12.47 3.38 -3.29
N THR A 13 13.57 2.68 -3.54
CA THR A 13 13.59 1.22 -3.56
C THR A 13 14.19 0.63 -2.29
N ILE A 14 13.41 -0.25 -1.65
CA ILE A 14 13.88 -1.11 -0.57
C ILE A 14 14.58 -2.33 -1.19
N THR A 15 15.84 -2.54 -0.79
CA THR A 15 16.64 -3.71 -1.19
C THR A 15 17.12 -4.45 0.06
N GLY A 16 16.97 -5.78 0.07
CA GLY A 16 17.23 -6.59 1.26
C GLY A 16 16.08 -6.63 2.24
N GLU A 17 16.34 -6.66 3.53
CA GLU A 17 15.32 -6.68 4.57
C GLU A 17 15.25 -5.34 5.29
N GLU A 18 14.03 -4.80 5.42
CA GLU A 18 13.77 -3.57 6.18
C GLU A 18 12.60 -3.77 7.14
N ILE A 19 12.69 -3.19 8.32
CA ILE A 19 11.66 -3.27 9.37
C ILE A 19 11.17 -1.86 9.71
N TRP A 20 9.87 -1.64 9.55
CA TRP A 20 9.20 -0.42 9.96
C TRP A 20 8.50 -0.59 11.30
N SER A 21 8.71 0.37 12.21
CA SER A 21 8.07 0.40 13.53
C SER A 21 7.81 1.82 14.00
N GLY A 22 6.82 2.00 14.85
CA GLY A 22 6.42 3.32 15.36
C GLY A 22 5.78 4.19 14.28
N THR A 23 6.30 5.39 14.05
CA THR A 23 5.79 6.30 13.01
C THR A 23 6.81 6.42 11.88
N VAL A 24 6.38 6.08 10.67
CA VAL A 24 7.16 6.21 9.44
C VAL A 24 6.49 7.26 8.56
N ASN A 25 7.22 8.30 8.20
CA ASN A 25 6.71 9.35 7.32
C ASN A 25 7.37 9.21 5.95
N LEU A 26 6.61 8.77 4.96
CA LEU A 26 7.08 8.71 3.59
C LEU A 26 7.13 10.11 2.97
N ASN A 27 7.99 10.30 2.00
CA ASN A 27 8.09 11.52 1.20
C ASN A 27 8.07 11.24 -0.32
N GLY A 28 7.77 10.01 -0.69
CA GLY A 28 7.67 9.56 -2.08
C GLY A 28 7.18 8.12 -2.16
N ASP A 29 7.18 7.59 -3.36
CA ASP A 29 6.81 6.22 -3.64
C ASP A 29 7.80 5.23 -3.03
N ILE A 30 7.31 4.06 -2.65
CA ILE A 30 8.12 2.94 -2.18
C ILE A 30 7.98 1.77 -3.15
N LEU A 31 9.10 1.22 -3.56
CA LEU A 31 9.20 -0.05 -4.27
C LEU A 31 9.92 -1.07 -3.38
N VAL A 32 9.26 -2.15 -3.03
CA VAL A 32 9.92 -3.33 -2.43
C VAL A 32 10.38 -4.22 -3.58
N ALA A 33 11.68 -4.25 -3.85
CA ALA A 33 12.25 -4.96 -4.99
C ALA A 33 12.08 -6.48 -4.86
N GLU A 34 12.10 -7.19 -5.98
CA GLU A 34 12.13 -8.66 -5.99
C GLU A 34 13.30 -9.17 -5.14
N GLY A 35 13.07 -10.23 -4.37
CA GLY A 35 14.05 -10.79 -3.45
C GLY A 35 14.27 -9.96 -2.18
N SER A 36 13.61 -8.83 -2.04
CA SER A 36 13.65 -7.97 -0.86
C SER A 36 12.43 -8.19 0.02
N LYS A 37 12.50 -7.72 1.27
CA LYS A 37 11.43 -7.93 2.24
C LYS A 37 11.20 -6.68 3.10
N LEU A 38 9.95 -6.26 3.19
CA LEU A 38 9.50 -5.23 4.11
C LEU A 38 8.67 -5.86 5.23
N ILE A 39 9.05 -5.64 6.48
CA ILE A 39 8.28 -6.01 7.66
C ILE A 39 7.71 -4.75 8.29
N VAL A 40 6.40 -4.69 8.43
CA VAL A 40 5.71 -3.58 9.10
C VAL A 40 5.12 -4.10 10.40
N ASN A 41 5.75 -3.73 11.52
CA ASN A 41 5.33 -4.21 12.82
C ASN A 41 3.90 -3.77 13.16
N ALA A 42 3.22 -4.57 13.97
CA ALA A 42 1.94 -4.20 14.55
C ALA A 42 2.04 -2.85 15.32
N GLY A 43 1.01 -2.02 15.20
CA GLY A 43 0.99 -0.68 15.81
C GLY A 43 1.81 0.38 15.07
N THR A 44 2.44 0.05 13.95
CA THR A 44 3.12 1.03 13.10
C THR A 44 2.11 1.95 12.43
N THR A 45 2.42 3.24 12.37
CA THR A 45 1.68 4.19 11.54
C THR A 45 2.59 4.68 10.40
N VAL A 46 2.16 4.44 9.17
CA VAL A 46 2.85 4.90 7.95
C VAL A 46 2.05 6.06 7.37
N ASN A 47 2.61 7.26 7.42
CA ASN A 47 2.03 8.45 6.82
C ASN A 47 2.55 8.62 5.40
N ILE A 48 1.67 8.74 4.43
CA ILE A 48 2.00 8.71 3.00
C ILE A 48 1.47 9.98 2.34
N PRO A 49 2.28 10.72 1.58
CA PRO A 49 1.82 11.89 0.85
C PRO A 49 0.75 11.55 -0.19
N PRO A 50 -0.07 12.52 -0.61
CA PRO A 50 -1.06 12.32 -1.66
C PRO A 50 -0.41 11.86 -2.96
N GLY A 51 -1.06 10.97 -3.70
CA GLY A 51 -0.57 10.49 -4.99
C GLY A 51 0.60 9.51 -4.92
N ASN A 52 1.11 9.20 -3.73
CA ASN A 52 2.19 8.23 -3.58
C ASN A 52 1.65 6.82 -3.29
N PHE A 53 2.43 5.82 -3.66
CA PHE A 53 2.05 4.42 -3.56
C PHE A 53 3.17 3.56 -2.97
N ILE A 54 2.78 2.36 -2.57
CA ILE A 54 3.70 1.29 -2.19
C ILE A 54 3.53 0.15 -3.19
N ASP A 55 4.59 -0.14 -3.94
CA ASP A 55 4.63 -1.22 -4.92
C ASP A 55 5.48 -2.38 -4.39
N VAL A 56 4.89 -3.55 -4.27
CA VAL A 56 5.52 -4.71 -3.67
C VAL A 56 5.74 -5.78 -4.73
N ALA A 57 6.99 -5.89 -5.19
CA ALA A 57 7.45 -6.95 -6.09
C ALA A 57 8.19 -8.08 -5.33
N GLY A 58 8.73 -7.77 -4.14
CA GLY A 58 9.37 -8.72 -3.23
C GLY A 58 8.40 -9.32 -2.22
N ALA A 59 8.70 -9.27 -0.93
CA ALA A 59 7.80 -9.74 0.14
C ALA A 59 7.39 -8.61 1.06
N ILE A 60 6.17 -8.68 1.60
CA ILE A 60 5.70 -7.77 2.65
C ILE A 60 4.99 -8.54 3.75
N CYS A 61 5.34 -8.25 5.00
CA CYS A 61 4.71 -8.81 6.19
C CYS A 61 4.18 -7.68 7.05
N ILE A 62 2.86 -7.54 7.11
CA ILE A 62 2.21 -6.48 7.88
C ILE A 62 1.60 -7.06 9.14
N GLY A 63 1.78 -6.37 10.26
CA GLY A 63 1.33 -6.79 11.57
C GLY A 63 2.18 -7.88 12.20
N ASP A 64 3.34 -8.11 11.65
CA ASP A 64 4.28 -9.15 12.07
C ASP A 64 5.54 -8.52 12.70
N THR A 65 6.21 -9.25 13.57
CA THR A 65 7.57 -8.91 14.04
C THR A 65 8.64 -9.62 13.21
N SER A 66 8.24 -10.67 12.52
CA SER A 66 8.96 -11.38 11.48
C SER A 66 7.93 -12.10 10.63
N CYS A 67 8.18 -12.29 9.35
CA CYS A 67 7.22 -12.98 8.47
C CYS A 67 6.79 -14.32 9.06
N GLY A 68 5.49 -14.53 9.21
CA GLY A 68 4.91 -15.72 9.83
C GLY A 68 4.74 -15.66 11.35
N ALA A 69 5.17 -14.59 12.01
CA ALA A 69 5.02 -14.38 13.46
C ALA A 69 4.07 -13.21 13.75
N SER A 70 2.79 -13.38 13.46
CA SER A 70 1.79 -12.33 13.66
C SER A 70 1.71 -11.89 15.10
N SER A 71 1.88 -10.60 15.35
CA SER A 71 1.67 -9.93 16.62
C SER A 71 0.55 -8.89 16.56
N GLY A 72 -0.06 -8.71 15.38
CA GLY A 72 -1.17 -7.81 15.17
C GLY A 72 -2.46 -8.29 15.85
N SER A 73 -3.32 -7.33 16.15
CA SER A 73 -4.66 -7.55 16.67
C SER A 73 -5.55 -6.37 16.27
N ALA A 74 -6.85 -6.49 16.44
CA ALA A 74 -7.79 -5.41 16.17
C ALA A 74 -7.50 -4.12 16.96
N SER A 75 -6.83 -4.24 18.12
CA SER A 75 -6.41 -3.11 18.96
C SER A 75 -4.97 -2.64 18.68
N ASN A 76 -4.23 -3.32 17.82
CA ASN A 76 -2.83 -3.01 17.50
C ASN A 76 -2.56 -3.21 16.01
N THR A 77 -3.31 -2.49 15.18
CA THR A 77 -3.20 -2.56 13.72
C THR A 77 -2.00 -1.77 13.21
N ALA A 78 -1.40 -2.24 12.13
CA ALA A 78 -0.50 -1.41 11.32
C ALA A 78 -1.38 -0.49 10.45
N ARG A 79 -1.13 0.81 10.46
CA ARG A 79 -1.96 1.81 9.77
C ARG A 79 -1.20 2.45 8.62
N PHE A 80 -1.81 2.47 7.46
CA PHE A 80 -1.34 3.17 6.26
C PHE A 80 -2.31 4.33 6.00
N VAL A 81 -1.83 5.56 6.21
CA VAL A 81 -2.65 6.77 6.18
C VAL A 81 -2.14 7.69 5.07
N TRP A 82 -2.92 7.83 4.01
CA TRP A 82 -2.63 8.79 2.96
C TRP A 82 -3.14 10.18 3.37
N SER A 83 -2.28 11.18 3.19
CA SER A 83 -2.70 12.56 3.35
C SER A 83 -3.53 13.00 2.16
N LEU A 84 -4.58 13.77 2.42
CA LEU A 84 -5.37 14.39 1.37
C LEU A 84 -4.75 15.71 0.94
N PRO A 85 -4.79 16.08 -0.35
CA PRO A 85 -4.46 17.42 -0.79
C PRO A 85 -5.34 18.45 -0.06
N SER A 86 -4.81 19.64 0.20
CA SER A 86 -5.52 20.70 0.91
C SER A 86 -6.76 21.23 0.18
N ASP A 87 -6.80 21.06 -1.13
CA ASP A 87 -7.90 21.43 -2.03
C ASP A 87 -8.83 20.25 -2.37
N TYR A 88 -8.59 19.10 -1.72
CA TYR A 88 -9.36 17.89 -1.97
C TYR A 88 -10.82 18.08 -1.54
N THR A 89 -11.72 17.95 -2.48
CA THR A 89 -13.16 17.77 -2.22
C THR A 89 -13.50 16.30 -2.42
N LYS A 90 -14.27 15.70 -1.51
CA LYS A 90 -14.72 14.28 -1.62
C LYS A 90 -15.40 13.93 -2.97
N ALA A 91 -15.68 14.91 -3.80
CA ALA A 91 -16.18 14.77 -5.15
C ALA A 91 -15.06 14.64 -6.20
N GLY A 92 -13.79 14.82 -5.83
CA GLY A 92 -12.64 14.57 -6.68
C GLY A 92 -12.62 13.09 -7.07
N ARG A 93 -12.74 12.82 -8.35
CA ARG A 93 -12.79 11.45 -8.87
C ARG A 93 -11.43 11.12 -9.44
N CYS A 94 -10.89 10.00 -8.99
CA CYS A 94 -9.74 9.38 -9.67
C CYS A 94 -10.10 8.82 -11.07
N TYR A 95 -11.33 9.02 -11.48
CA TYR A 95 -11.86 8.50 -12.73
C TYR A 95 -12.48 9.63 -13.54
N ASP A 96 -11.87 9.94 -14.67
CA ASP A 96 -12.50 10.69 -15.73
C ASP A 96 -12.96 9.70 -16.82
N ASN A 97 -14.24 9.79 -17.19
CA ASN A 97 -14.84 9.03 -18.29
C ASN A 97 -14.24 9.38 -19.67
N SER A 98 -13.29 10.30 -19.73
CA SER A 98 -12.59 10.61 -20.97
C SER A 98 -11.53 9.55 -21.26
N THR A 99 -11.42 9.17 -22.52
CA THR A 99 -10.43 8.22 -23.05
C THR A 99 -8.97 8.64 -22.87
N THR A 100 -8.70 9.69 -22.10
CA THR A 100 -7.38 10.25 -21.86
C THR A 100 -6.94 9.96 -20.43
N TYR A 101 -6.63 8.71 -20.16
CA TYR A 101 -6.27 8.17 -18.85
C TYR A 101 -5.07 8.80 -18.13
N LEU A 102 -4.33 9.67 -18.77
CA LEU A 102 -3.04 10.13 -18.24
C LEU A 102 -2.96 11.64 -17.95
N ASN A 103 -3.96 12.43 -18.31
CA ASN A 103 -3.83 13.89 -18.26
C ASN A 103 -4.68 14.60 -17.21
N ASN A 104 -5.60 13.93 -16.52
CA ASN A 104 -6.49 14.52 -15.52
C ASN A 104 -6.63 13.66 -14.26
N VAL A 105 -5.56 13.02 -13.85
CA VAL A 105 -5.56 12.27 -12.59
C VAL A 105 -5.40 13.30 -11.48
N ASP A 106 -6.42 13.46 -10.65
CA ASP A 106 -6.36 14.25 -9.43
C ASP A 106 -5.09 13.85 -8.63
N ALA A 107 -4.43 14.80 -8.01
CA ALA A 107 -3.20 14.57 -7.25
C ALA A 107 -3.36 13.52 -6.14
N ALA A 108 -4.58 13.21 -5.72
CA ALA A 108 -4.90 12.13 -4.79
C ALA A 108 -4.95 10.74 -5.45
N CYS A 109 -5.04 10.68 -6.77
CA CYS A 109 -5.09 9.44 -7.51
C CYS A 109 -3.69 8.82 -7.62
N GLY A 110 -3.62 7.51 -7.54
CA GLY A 110 -2.35 6.79 -7.43
C GLY A 110 -1.98 6.43 -5.99
N SER A 111 -2.82 6.82 -5.02
CA SER A 111 -2.62 6.47 -3.61
C SER A 111 -3.10 5.04 -3.34
N GLY A 112 -2.22 4.18 -2.90
CA GLY A 112 -2.59 2.81 -2.57
C GLY A 112 -1.37 1.89 -2.47
N MET A 113 -1.67 0.61 -2.29
CA MET A 113 -0.65 -0.45 -2.26
C MET A 113 -0.96 -1.48 -3.33
N ILE A 114 0.04 -1.88 -4.08
CA ILE A 114 -0.05 -2.96 -5.06
C ILE A 114 0.85 -4.13 -4.65
N ILE A 115 0.31 -5.33 -4.65
CA ILE A 115 1.02 -6.58 -4.43
C ILE A 115 1.15 -7.29 -5.78
N ARG A 116 2.35 -7.32 -6.32
CA ARG A 116 2.64 -7.88 -7.66
C ARG A 116 2.59 -9.40 -7.67
N SER A 117 2.42 -9.98 -8.85
CA SER A 117 2.49 -11.43 -9.06
C SER A 117 3.86 -12.04 -8.75
N THR A 118 4.90 -11.20 -8.74
CA THR A 118 6.29 -11.61 -8.45
C THR A 118 6.58 -11.78 -6.97
N VAL A 119 5.66 -11.38 -6.06
CA VAL A 119 5.89 -11.47 -4.62
C VAL A 119 6.18 -12.90 -4.17
N ASP A 120 7.06 -13.04 -3.18
CA ASP A 120 7.19 -14.30 -2.47
C ASP A 120 5.95 -14.52 -1.60
N GLN A 121 5.02 -15.32 -2.13
CA GLN A 121 3.73 -15.58 -1.47
C GLN A 121 3.90 -16.33 -0.14
N SER A 122 4.97 -17.10 0.01
CA SER A 122 5.26 -17.86 1.23
C SER A 122 5.72 -16.95 2.38
N LEU A 123 6.28 -15.80 2.03
CA LEU A 123 6.77 -14.79 2.96
C LEU A 123 5.86 -13.56 3.05
N THR A 124 4.78 -13.49 2.26
CA THR A 124 3.89 -12.32 2.23
C THR A 124 2.65 -12.58 3.05
N SER A 125 2.37 -11.69 4.01
CA SER A 125 1.19 -11.76 4.88
C SER A 125 0.70 -10.36 5.26
N LEU A 126 -0.62 -10.18 5.29
CA LEU A 126 -1.24 -8.94 5.73
C LEU A 126 -2.11 -9.22 6.95
N ASN A 127 -1.59 -8.95 8.14
CA ASN A 127 -2.26 -9.21 9.39
C ASN A 127 -2.63 -7.91 10.11
N TYR A 128 -3.93 -7.66 10.29
CA TYR A 128 -4.45 -6.47 10.96
C TYR A 128 -3.86 -5.18 10.38
N ALA A 129 -4.03 -4.97 9.09
CA ALA A 129 -3.68 -3.75 8.39
C ALA A 129 -4.89 -2.84 8.23
N HIS A 130 -4.70 -1.54 8.47
CA HIS A 130 -5.70 -0.51 8.27
C HIS A 130 -5.25 0.46 7.18
N PHE A 131 -6.10 0.68 6.19
CA PHE A 131 -5.86 1.58 5.07
C PHE A 131 -6.83 2.74 5.15
N GLU A 132 -6.31 3.97 5.18
CA GLU A 132 -7.09 5.18 5.36
C GLU A 132 -6.75 6.20 4.28
N ASN A 133 -7.77 6.80 3.65
CA ASN A 133 -7.63 7.81 2.60
C ASN A 133 -6.87 7.33 1.35
N ALA A 134 -6.85 6.04 1.05
CA ALA A 134 -6.26 5.52 -0.17
C ALA A 134 -7.25 5.63 -1.32
N TYR A 135 -6.97 6.50 -2.30
CA TYR A 135 -7.89 6.81 -3.41
C TYR A 135 -7.69 5.97 -4.65
N GLY A 136 -6.91 4.95 -4.54
CA GLY A 136 -6.73 3.93 -5.54
C GLY A 136 -5.51 4.12 -6.43
N TYR A 137 -4.73 3.06 -6.53
CA TYR A 137 -3.66 2.95 -7.50
C TYR A 137 -4.24 2.54 -8.85
N PRO A 138 -4.04 3.30 -9.93
CA PRO A 138 -4.54 2.93 -11.24
C PRO A 138 -3.67 1.80 -11.81
N ILE A 139 -4.27 0.64 -12.00
CA ILE A 139 -3.65 -0.47 -12.71
C ILE A 139 -4.34 -0.68 -14.04
N TYR A 140 -3.56 -0.63 -15.10
CA TYR A 140 -4.05 -1.05 -16.40
C TYR A 140 -4.01 -2.57 -16.49
N VAL A 141 -5.17 -3.19 -16.54
CA VAL A 141 -5.28 -4.64 -16.76
C VAL A 141 -5.43 -4.89 -18.26
N GLN A 142 -4.32 -5.25 -18.89
CA GLN A 142 -4.25 -5.41 -20.35
C GLN A 142 -5.27 -6.43 -20.88
N SER A 143 -5.52 -7.52 -20.14
CA SER A 143 -6.49 -8.55 -20.51
C SER A 143 -7.95 -8.07 -20.49
N LEU A 144 -8.25 -7.04 -19.72
CA LEU A 144 -9.60 -6.48 -19.59
C LEU A 144 -9.76 -5.17 -20.37
N SER A 145 -8.68 -4.64 -20.96
CA SER A 145 -8.66 -3.30 -21.57
C SER A 145 -9.26 -2.22 -20.67
N SER A 146 -9.06 -2.38 -19.36
CA SER A 146 -9.65 -1.51 -18.34
C SER A 146 -8.61 -1.12 -17.29
N VAL A 147 -8.82 0.02 -16.64
CA VAL A 147 -8.03 0.46 -15.51
C VAL A 147 -8.77 0.07 -14.24
N GLN A 148 -8.09 -0.62 -13.34
CA GLN A 148 -8.59 -0.96 -12.02
C GLN A 148 -8.03 0.01 -10.98
N TYR A 149 -8.84 0.39 -10.02
CA TYR A 149 -8.45 1.26 -8.92
C TYR A 149 -8.74 0.55 -7.60
N GLY A 150 -7.79 0.58 -6.68
CA GLY A 150 -7.99 -0.01 -5.36
C GLY A 150 -6.98 0.53 -4.36
N ALA A 151 -7.43 0.70 -3.12
CA ALA A 151 -6.55 1.04 -2.00
C ALA A 151 -5.49 -0.05 -1.78
N LEU A 152 -5.88 -1.28 -2.02
CA LEU A 152 -5.02 -2.47 -2.00
C LEU A 152 -5.36 -3.31 -3.22
N VAL A 153 -4.37 -3.60 -4.04
CA VAL A 153 -4.53 -4.33 -5.29
C VAL A 153 -3.62 -5.55 -5.30
N PHE A 154 -4.19 -6.67 -5.67
CA PHE A 154 -3.48 -7.94 -5.88
C PHE A 154 -3.37 -8.19 -7.38
N ASP A 155 -2.19 -7.94 -7.92
CA ASP A 155 -1.90 -8.16 -9.35
C ASP A 155 -1.41 -9.59 -9.57
N GLY A 156 -2.37 -10.53 -9.62
CA GLY A 156 -2.09 -11.95 -9.85
C GLY A 156 -1.44 -12.68 -8.67
N SER A 157 -1.40 -12.07 -7.48
CA SER A 157 -0.88 -12.71 -6.27
C SER A 157 -2.00 -13.36 -5.46
N SER A 158 -1.67 -14.42 -4.72
CA SER A 158 -2.54 -15.08 -3.75
C SER A 158 -1.84 -15.15 -2.41
N ILE A 159 -2.27 -14.33 -1.45
CA ILE A 159 -1.62 -14.20 -0.15
C ILE A 159 -2.61 -14.39 0.98
N THR A 160 -2.10 -14.64 2.18
CA THR A 160 -2.91 -14.68 3.39
C THR A 160 -3.13 -13.28 3.92
N ALA A 161 -4.40 -12.93 4.17
CA ALA A 161 -4.79 -11.67 4.78
C ALA A 161 -5.80 -11.91 5.90
N THR A 162 -5.61 -11.24 7.04
CA THR A 162 -6.49 -11.35 8.21
C THR A 162 -6.69 -9.97 8.83
N GLY A 163 -7.93 -9.64 9.19
CA GLY A 163 -8.24 -8.41 9.95
C GLY A 163 -7.95 -7.13 9.17
N LEU A 164 -8.12 -7.14 7.85
CA LEU A 164 -8.00 -5.92 7.05
C LEU A 164 -9.17 -4.98 7.32
N SER A 165 -8.88 -3.70 7.43
CA SER A 165 -9.87 -2.64 7.55
C SER A 165 -9.55 -1.47 6.63
N PHE A 166 -10.60 -0.81 6.14
CA PHE A 166 -10.51 0.28 5.19
C PHE A 166 -11.40 1.44 5.66
N GLN A 167 -10.89 2.64 5.61
CA GLN A 167 -11.62 3.84 5.98
C GLN A 167 -11.40 4.94 4.93
N ASP A 168 -12.47 5.65 4.60
CA ASP A 168 -12.45 6.77 3.65
C ASP A 168 -11.76 6.40 2.31
N ILE A 169 -12.04 5.21 1.84
CA ILE A 169 -11.56 4.71 0.54
C ILE A 169 -12.55 5.16 -0.53
N ASN A 170 -12.04 5.75 -1.60
CA ASN A 170 -12.88 6.04 -2.75
C ASN A 170 -13.15 4.75 -3.51
N THR A 171 -14.25 4.10 -3.19
CA THR A 171 -14.78 3.03 -4.01
C THR A 171 -15.63 3.65 -5.12
N SER A 172 -15.04 4.08 -6.21
CA SER A 172 -15.81 4.20 -7.43
C SER A 172 -16.18 2.78 -7.82
N ASN A 173 -17.46 2.43 -7.65
CA ASN A 173 -17.99 1.16 -8.09
C ASN A 173 -17.77 1.02 -9.59
N ILE A 174 -16.77 0.28 -9.97
CA ILE A 174 -16.68 -0.28 -11.30
C ILE A 174 -17.40 -1.62 -11.19
N SER A 175 -18.71 -1.59 -11.44
CA SER A 175 -19.43 -2.79 -11.75
C SER A 175 -18.98 -3.27 -13.13
N GLY A 176 -18.11 -4.28 -13.14
CA GLY A 176 -17.84 -5.08 -14.34
C GLY A 176 -18.93 -6.11 -14.57
#